data_9063c9a4aef77b2fdf8abe73752831a6
#
_entry.id   9063c9a4aef77b2fdf8abe73752831a6
#
_cell.length_a   1.000
_cell.length_b   1.000
_cell.length_c   1.000
_cell.angle_alpha   90.00
_cell.angle_beta   90.00
_cell.angle_gamma   90.00
#
_symmetry.space_group_name_H-M   'P 1'
#
loop_
_entity.id
_entity.type
_entity.pdbx_description
1 polymer ?
#
loop_
_entity_poly.entity_id
_entity_poly.type
_entity_poly.pdbx_seq_one_letter_code
_entity_poly.pdbx_strand_id
1 'polypeptide(L)'
;LRAETQDYILDKLSELLRRKTIAGTGQNGTEYKIITIVLDLPKEILRFIQSFDFTKCPPKLIIVNTTETVISLEDSIIVAFLNLIGFDIVFFIPTGYDNVNKYFNNQIMEEHIIGNYLYDIAIPDFNRLRSVKEKKKSFFSRLFG
;
A
#
# COMPACT_ATOMS: atom_id res chain seq x y z
N LEU A 1 3.89 -13.84 14.14
CA LEU A 1 2.46 -13.51 14.03
C LEU A 1 1.64 -14.41 14.96
N ARG A 2 0.54 -13.88 15.50
CA ARG A 2 -0.46 -14.68 16.23
C ARG A 2 -1.17 -15.61 15.25
N ALA A 3 -1.66 -16.76 15.73
CA ALA A 3 -2.37 -17.73 14.91
C ALA A 3 -3.57 -17.12 14.18
N GLU A 4 -4.40 -16.36 14.90
CA GLU A 4 -5.56 -15.66 14.35
C GLU A 4 -5.20 -14.71 13.19
N THR A 5 -4.04 -14.02 13.30
CA THR A 5 -3.54 -13.14 12.23
C THR A 5 -3.06 -13.95 11.03
N GLN A 6 -2.45 -15.11 11.25
CA GLN A 6 -2.02 -16.00 10.18
C GLN A 6 -3.24 -16.56 9.42
N ASP A 7 -4.25 -17.03 10.14
CA ASP A 7 -5.49 -17.54 9.55
C ASP A 7 -6.20 -16.45 8.73
N TYR A 8 -6.24 -15.23 9.25
CA TYR A 8 -6.80 -14.08 8.54
C TYR A 8 -6.06 -13.77 7.23
N ILE A 9 -4.71 -13.79 7.27
CA ILE A 9 -3.88 -13.58 6.07
C ILE A 9 -4.14 -14.67 5.03
N LEU A 10 -4.23 -15.94 5.45
CA LEU A 10 -4.49 -17.08 4.56
C LEU A 10 -5.89 -17.02 3.94
N ASP A 11 -6.90 -16.60 4.72
CA ASP A 11 -8.25 -16.37 4.22
C ASP A 11 -8.26 -15.28 3.14
N LYS A 12 -7.62 -14.13 3.40
CA LYS A 12 -7.53 -13.03 2.44
C LYS A 12 -6.70 -13.39 1.20
N LEU A 13 -5.66 -14.19 1.35
CA LEU A 13 -4.91 -14.72 0.21
C LEU A 13 -5.81 -15.62 -0.68
N SER A 14 -6.58 -16.50 -0.06
CA SER A 14 -7.54 -17.36 -0.75
C SER A 14 -8.61 -16.53 -1.48
N GLU A 15 -9.09 -15.45 -0.87
CA GLU A 15 -10.02 -14.50 -1.46
C GLU A 15 -9.40 -13.77 -2.65
N LEU A 16 -8.13 -13.32 -2.57
CA LEU A 16 -7.41 -12.67 -3.66
C LEU A 16 -7.32 -13.57 -4.90
N LEU A 17 -6.96 -14.83 -4.69
CA LEU A 17 -6.87 -15.84 -5.75
C LEU A 17 -8.25 -16.11 -6.39
N ARG A 18 -9.30 -16.24 -5.58
CA ARG A 18 -10.66 -16.49 -6.03
C ARG A 18 -11.25 -15.34 -6.84
N ARG A 19 -10.98 -14.09 -6.43
CA ARG A 19 -11.45 -12.89 -7.13
C ARG A 19 -10.74 -12.65 -8.46
N LYS A 20 -9.57 -13.28 -8.66
CA LYS A 20 -8.73 -13.08 -9.85
C LYS A 20 -8.45 -11.59 -10.14
N THR A 21 -8.24 -10.81 -9.09
CA THR A 21 -8.00 -9.36 -9.19
C THR A 21 -6.75 -9.04 -10.00
N ILE A 22 -5.72 -9.88 -9.88
CA ILE A 22 -4.45 -9.73 -10.60
C ILE A 22 -4.55 -10.38 -11.99
N ALA A 23 -4.11 -9.66 -13.01
CA ALA A 23 -4.07 -10.14 -14.38
C ALA A 23 -3.20 -11.40 -14.51
N GLY A 24 -3.68 -12.38 -15.26
CA GLY A 24 -3.01 -13.67 -15.44
C GLY A 24 -3.28 -14.68 -14.32
N THR A 25 -4.09 -14.37 -13.30
CA THR A 25 -4.52 -15.33 -12.29
C THR A 25 -5.35 -16.45 -12.96
N GLY A 26 -4.96 -17.71 -12.75
CA GLY A 26 -5.49 -18.88 -13.46
C GLY A 26 -4.67 -19.24 -14.71
N GLN A 27 -3.63 -18.49 -15.02
CA GLN A 27 -2.79 -18.69 -16.19
C GLN A 27 -1.30 -18.44 -15.84
N ASN A 28 -0.40 -19.15 -16.52
CA ASN A 28 1.04 -18.88 -16.48
C ASN A 28 1.71 -18.90 -15.09
N GLY A 29 1.12 -19.55 -14.09
CA GLY A 29 1.72 -19.67 -12.75
C GLY A 29 1.69 -18.36 -11.94
N THR A 30 0.83 -17.41 -12.29
CA THR A 30 0.66 -16.13 -11.55
C THR A 30 0.23 -16.39 -10.10
N GLU A 31 -0.52 -17.45 -9.83
CA GLU A 31 -0.93 -17.85 -8.47
C GLU A 31 0.28 -18.11 -7.57
N TYR A 32 1.31 -18.78 -8.08
CA TYR A 32 2.53 -19.03 -7.30
C TYR A 32 3.24 -17.74 -6.92
N LYS A 33 3.25 -16.74 -7.83
CA LYS A 33 3.81 -15.42 -7.52
C LYS A 33 2.98 -14.72 -6.45
N ILE A 34 1.65 -14.74 -6.57
CA ILE A 34 0.75 -14.15 -5.57
C ILE A 34 1.00 -14.78 -4.20
N ILE A 35 1.03 -16.11 -4.12
CA ILE A 35 1.26 -16.84 -2.87
C ILE A 35 2.62 -16.48 -2.28
N THR A 36 3.68 -16.53 -3.09
CA THR A 36 5.04 -16.24 -2.62
C THR A 36 5.16 -14.81 -2.08
N ILE A 37 4.64 -13.83 -2.80
CA ILE A 37 4.72 -12.41 -2.41
C ILE A 37 3.93 -12.14 -1.14
N VAL A 38 2.73 -12.70 -1.01
CA VAL A 38 1.90 -12.51 0.19
C VAL A 38 2.48 -13.21 1.41
N LEU A 39 3.10 -14.38 1.24
CA LEU A 39 3.75 -15.08 2.36
C LEU A 39 5.10 -14.50 2.75
N ASP A 40 5.74 -13.72 1.88
CA ASP A 40 7.02 -13.04 2.11
C ASP A 40 6.85 -11.52 2.37
N LEU A 41 5.70 -11.10 2.84
CA LEU A 41 5.47 -9.69 3.17
C LEU A 41 6.48 -9.17 4.18
N PRO A 42 6.96 -7.91 4.05
CA PRO A 42 7.86 -7.27 4.99
C PRO A 42 7.36 -7.34 6.43
N LYS A 43 8.28 -7.58 7.37
CA LYS A 43 7.95 -7.72 8.81
C LYS A 43 7.22 -6.49 9.38
N GLU A 44 7.51 -5.32 8.85
CA GLU A 44 6.86 -4.07 9.21
C GLU A 44 5.36 -4.09 8.87
N ILE A 45 5.02 -4.55 7.67
CA ILE A 45 3.63 -4.71 7.21
C ILE A 45 2.92 -5.76 8.07
N LEU A 46 3.55 -6.91 8.31
CA LEU A 46 2.98 -7.98 9.13
C LEU A 46 2.74 -7.54 10.57
N ARG A 47 3.65 -6.78 11.18
CA ARG A 47 3.48 -6.19 12.52
C ARG A 47 2.36 -5.17 12.54
N PHE A 48 2.26 -4.35 11.49
CA PHE A 48 1.20 -3.37 11.35
C PHE A 48 -0.17 -4.05 11.28
N ILE A 49 -0.32 -5.06 10.42
CA ILE A 49 -1.56 -5.86 10.31
C ILE A 49 -1.94 -6.46 11.66
N GLN A 50 -0.97 -7.05 12.40
CA GLN A 50 -1.23 -7.67 13.70
C GLN A 50 -1.64 -6.68 14.78
N SER A 51 -1.14 -5.45 14.74
CA SER A 51 -1.38 -4.42 15.77
C SER A 51 -2.58 -3.53 15.49
N PHE A 52 -3.12 -3.55 14.28
CA PHE A 52 -4.15 -2.63 13.84
C PHE A 52 -5.55 -3.10 14.27
N ASP A 53 -6.35 -2.18 14.76
CA ASP A 53 -7.76 -2.41 15.09
C ASP A 53 -8.65 -1.95 13.92
N PHE A 54 -8.93 -2.88 13.02
CA PHE A 54 -9.76 -2.63 11.82
C PHE A 54 -11.23 -2.32 12.12
N THR A 55 -11.65 -2.42 13.38
CA THR A 55 -13.02 -2.06 13.78
C THR A 55 -13.19 -0.56 14.01
N LYS A 56 -12.09 0.19 14.09
CA LYS A 56 -12.10 1.64 14.35
C LYS A 56 -11.98 2.44 13.06
N CYS A 57 -10.76 2.68 12.61
CA CYS A 57 -10.50 3.44 11.40
C CYS A 57 -9.65 2.60 10.45
N PRO A 58 -9.99 2.48 9.17
CA PRO A 58 -9.15 1.77 8.22
C PRO A 58 -7.78 2.43 8.12
N PRO A 59 -6.71 1.63 8.06
CA PRO A 59 -5.37 2.15 7.82
C PRO A 59 -5.29 2.74 6.42
N LYS A 60 -4.53 3.81 6.26
CA LYS A 60 -4.39 4.52 4.99
C LYS A 60 -2.98 4.31 4.43
N LEU A 61 -2.91 3.82 3.20
CA LEU A 61 -1.69 3.72 2.42
C LEU A 61 -1.71 4.79 1.33
N ILE A 62 -0.76 5.71 1.40
CA ILE A 62 -0.61 6.77 0.39
C ILE A 62 0.65 6.47 -0.42
N ILE A 63 0.48 6.29 -1.71
CA ILE A 63 1.56 6.04 -2.66
C ILE A 63 1.67 7.24 -3.59
N VAL A 64 2.85 7.84 -3.67
CA VAL A 64 3.11 8.96 -4.58
C VAL A 64 4.05 8.48 -5.66
N ASN A 65 3.56 8.39 -6.90
CA ASN A 65 4.37 8.06 -8.06
C ASN A 65 4.61 9.31 -8.90
N THR A 66 5.81 9.88 -8.80
CA THR A 66 6.22 11.08 -9.52
C THR A 66 6.88 10.79 -10.86
N THR A 67 6.99 9.51 -11.23
CA THR A 67 7.62 9.05 -12.47
C THR A 67 6.59 8.46 -13.42
N GLU A 68 6.99 8.24 -14.67
CA GLU A 68 6.18 7.53 -15.67
C GLU A 68 6.28 6.00 -15.53
N THR A 69 7.01 5.54 -14.50
CA THR A 69 7.26 4.12 -14.30
C THR A 69 5.98 3.39 -13.91
N VAL A 70 5.67 2.34 -14.65
CA VAL A 70 4.54 1.45 -14.32
C VAL A 70 4.82 0.73 -13.01
N ILE A 71 3.81 0.66 -12.12
CA ILE A 71 3.89 -0.12 -10.90
C ILE A 71 4.21 -1.59 -11.23
N SER A 72 5.06 -2.23 -10.46
CA SER A 72 5.46 -3.62 -10.71
C SER A 72 4.30 -4.59 -10.44
N LEU A 73 4.38 -5.80 -11.00
CA LEU A 73 3.43 -6.88 -10.66
C LEU A 73 3.46 -7.20 -9.15
N GLU A 74 4.63 -7.19 -8.55
CA GLU A 74 4.83 -7.43 -7.13
C GLU A 74 4.12 -6.38 -6.27
N ASP A 75 4.34 -5.10 -6.55
CA ASP A 75 3.66 -4.00 -5.85
C ASP A 75 2.15 -4.05 -6.06
N SER A 76 1.70 -4.40 -7.27
CA SER A 76 0.27 -4.55 -7.58
C SER A 76 -0.38 -5.66 -6.75
N ILE A 77 0.32 -6.79 -6.55
CA ILE A 77 -0.14 -7.89 -5.69
C ILE A 77 -0.22 -7.42 -4.23
N ILE A 78 0.80 -6.73 -3.72
CA ILE A 78 0.82 -6.21 -2.35
C ILE A 78 -0.34 -5.22 -2.14
N VAL A 79 -0.54 -4.29 -3.06
CA VAL A 79 -1.63 -3.31 -3.03
C VAL A 79 -3.00 -4.00 -3.02
N ALA A 80 -3.24 -4.95 -3.93
CA ALA A 80 -4.49 -5.70 -3.97
C ALA A 80 -4.75 -6.47 -2.67
N PHE A 81 -3.72 -7.09 -2.13
CA PHE A 81 -3.80 -7.83 -0.86
C PHE A 81 -4.09 -6.92 0.33
N LEU A 82 -3.38 -5.78 0.45
CA LEU A 82 -3.61 -4.81 1.51
C LEU A 82 -5.02 -4.20 1.44
N ASN A 83 -5.53 -3.94 0.24
CA ASN A 83 -6.92 -3.49 0.07
C ASN A 83 -7.92 -4.54 0.59
N LEU A 84 -7.72 -5.83 0.29
CA LEU A 84 -8.57 -6.91 0.82
C LEU A 84 -8.47 -7.07 2.34
N ILE A 85 -7.33 -6.74 2.93
CA ILE A 85 -7.16 -6.71 4.39
C ILE A 85 -7.95 -5.55 5.03
N GLY A 86 -8.26 -4.50 4.27
CA GLY A 86 -9.04 -3.35 4.74
C GLY A 86 -8.26 -2.04 4.80
N PHE A 87 -7.18 -1.92 4.04
CA PHE A 87 -6.51 -0.63 3.87
C PHE A 87 -7.26 0.25 2.86
N ASP A 88 -7.43 1.52 3.19
CA ASP A 88 -7.74 2.56 2.21
C ASP A 88 -6.45 2.91 1.47
N ILE A 89 -6.45 2.78 0.15
CA ILE A 89 -5.25 3.00 -0.67
C ILE A 89 -5.50 4.15 -1.63
N VAL A 90 -4.60 5.13 -1.63
CA VAL A 90 -4.64 6.30 -2.51
C VAL A 90 -3.33 6.40 -3.27
N PHE A 91 -3.43 6.50 -4.58
CA PHE A 91 -2.32 6.84 -5.46
C PHE A 91 -2.39 8.31 -5.86
N PHE A 92 -1.30 9.03 -5.66
CA PHE A 92 -1.09 10.35 -6.25
C PHE A 92 -0.14 10.21 -7.44
N ILE A 93 -0.64 10.53 -8.64
CA ILE A 93 0.10 10.46 -9.89
C ILE A 93 0.12 11.86 -10.52
N PRO A 94 1.04 12.72 -10.08
CA PRO A 94 1.08 14.11 -10.56
C PRO A 94 1.27 14.24 -12.06
N THR A 95 1.95 13.28 -12.68
CA THR A 95 2.21 13.25 -14.13
C THR A 95 0.99 12.90 -14.97
N GLY A 96 -0.06 12.33 -14.36
CA GLY A 96 -1.27 11.87 -15.06
C GLY A 96 -1.11 10.62 -15.92
N TYR A 97 0.02 9.91 -15.82
CA TYR A 97 0.20 8.65 -16.56
C TYR A 97 -0.60 7.52 -15.94
N ASP A 98 -1.37 6.78 -16.76
CA ASP A 98 -2.01 5.53 -16.34
C ASP A 98 -0.95 4.42 -16.20
N ASN A 99 -0.30 4.40 -15.06
CA ASN A 99 0.78 3.46 -14.75
C ASN A 99 0.44 2.49 -13.62
N VAL A 100 -0.78 2.53 -13.09
CA VAL A 100 -1.20 1.73 -11.94
C VAL A 100 -2.05 0.54 -12.35
N ASN A 101 -2.89 0.66 -13.39
CA ASN A 101 -3.90 -0.35 -13.74
C ASN A 101 -3.39 -1.57 -14.50
N LYS A 102 -2.14 -1.56 -14.98
CA LYS A 102 -1.60 -2.56 -15.91
C LYS A 102 -1.78 -4.03 -15.49
N TYR A 103 -1.67 -4.31 -14.21
CA TYR A 103 -1.68 -5.68 -13.69
C TYR A 103 -2.99 -6.06 -12.99
N PHE A 104 -4.03 -5.24 -13.10
CA PHE A 104 -5.35 -5.55 -12.59
C PHE A 104 -6.29 -6.01 -13.70
N ASN A 105 -7.14 -7.00 -13.42
CA ASN A 105 -8.09 -7.53 -14.41
C ASN A 105 -9.28 -6.59 -14.69
N ASN A 106 -9.65 -5.77 -13.71
CA ASN A 106 -10.75 -4.81 -13.80
C ASN A 106 -10.26 -3.46 -13.28
N GLN A 107 -10.94 -2.40 -13.69
CA GLN A 107 -10.75 -1.10 -13.07
C GLN A 107 -11.24 -1.17 -11.61
N ILE A 108 -10.31 -1.38 -10.68
CA ILE A 108 -10.60 -1.52 -9.25
C ILE A 108 -10.43 -0.21 -8.49
N MET A 109 -9.96 0.83 -9.16
CA MET A 109 -9.71 2.15 -8.59
C MET A 109 -10.62 3.18 -9.25
N GLU A 110 -11.12 4.11 -8.44
CA GLU A 110 -11.74 5.34 -8.93
C GLU A 110 -10.63 6.34 -9.26
N GLU A 111 -10.74 6.98 -10.42
CA GLU A 111 -9.80 7.98 -10.87
C GLU A 111 -10.43 9.37 -10.77
N HIS A 112 -9.72 10.28 -10.10
CA HIS A 112 -10.10 11.68 -9.98
C HIS A 112 -8.99 12.58 -10.49
N ILE A 113 -9.26 13.35 -11.54
CA ILE A 113 -8.32 14.33 -12.07
C ILE A 113 -8.50 15.64 -11.32
N ILE A 114 -7.47 16.08 -10.60
CA ILE A 114 -7.48 17.29 -9.80
C ILE A 114 -6.35 18.23 -10.26
N GLY A 115 -6.70 19.36 -10.84
CA GLY A 115 -5.74 20.37 -11.28
C GLY A 115 -5.01 20.00 -12.58
N ASN A 116 -3.79 20.54 -12.72
CA ASN A 116 -2.94 20.34 -13.89
C ASN A 116 -1.87 19.28 -13.63
N TYR A 117 -1.39 18.64 -14.68
CA TYR A 117 -0.26 17.71 -14.59
C TYR A 117 1.01 18.44 -14.15
N LEU A 118 1.76 17.82 -13.26
CA LEU A 118 3.00 18.32 -12.70
C LEU A 118 4.11 17.30 -12.89
N TYR A 119 5.23 17.74 -13.43
CA TYR A 119 6.41 16.91 -13.68
C TYR A 119 7.54 17.32 -12.74
N ASP A 120 8.50 16.44 -12.54
CA ASP A 120 9.71 16.69 -11.75
C ASP A 120 9.46 17.17 -10.30
N ILE A 121 8.41 16.67 -9.67
CA ILE A 121 8.11 17.01 -8.28
C ILE A 121 9.14 16.36 -7.35
N ALA A 122 9.86 17.20 -6.61
CA ALA A 122 10.72 16.74 -5.53
C ALA A 122 9.86 16.31 -4.32
N ILE A 123 9.92 15.03 -3.98
CA ILE A 123 9.26 14.52 -2.76
C ILE A 123 10.10 14.94 -1.54
N PRO A 124 9.51 15.62 -0.54
CA PRO A 124 10.23 15.98 0.67
C PRO A 124 10.68 14.73 1.45
N ASP A 125 11.87 14.78 2.03
CA ASP A 125 12.34 13.72 2.93
C ASP A 125 11.54 13.76 4.25
N PHE A 126 10.54 12.91 4.36
CA PHE A 126 9.67 12.81 5.53
C PHE A 126 10.40 12.42 6.82
N ASN A 127 11.56 11.74 6.72
CA ASN A 127 12.37 11.41 7.90
C ASN A 127 12.98 12.68 8.53
N ARG A 128 13.36 13.66 7.71
CA ARG A 128 13.83 14.96 8.21
C ARG A 128 12.70 15.74 8.90
N LEU A 129 11.48 15.66 8.42
CA LEU A 129 10.33 16.32 9.03
C LEU A 129 9.99 15.71 10.40
N ARG A 130 10.14 14.40 10.58
CA ARG A 130 9.97 13.71 11.87
C ARG A 130 10.98 14.19 12.90
N SER A 131 12.25 14.29 12.54
CA SER A 131 13.31 14.74 13.45
C SER A 131 13.11 16.19 13.95
N VAL A 132 12.52 17.05 13.12
CA VAL A 132 12.20 18.44 13.50
C VAL A 132 11.05 18.49 14.52
N LYS A 133 10.03 17.65 14.40
CA LYS A 133 8.93 17.59 15.38
C LYS A 133 9.39 17.06 16.75
N GLU A 134 10.27 16.08 16.77
CA GLU A 134 10.85 15.54 18.01
C GLU A 134 11.75 16.57 18.71
N LYS A 135 12.56 17.32 17.97
CA LYS A 135 13.37 18.41 18.53
C LYS A 135 12.50 19.54 19.12
N LYS A 136 11.37 19.88 18.49
CA LYS A 136 10.43 20.88 19.05
C LYS A 136 9.76 20.41 20.33
N LYS A 137 9.38 19.14 20.45
CA LYS A 137 8.84 18.59 21.71
C LYS A 137 9.86 18.65 22.84
N SER A 138 11.13 18.33 22.57
CA SER A 138 12.22 18.44 23.54
C SER A 138 12.45 19.87 24.02
N PHE A 139 12.25 20.89 23.18
CA PHE A 139 12.38 22.28 23.56
C PHE A 139 11.26 22.74 24.50
N PHE A 140 10.02 22.37 24.22
CA PHE A 140 8.88 22.72 25.09
C PHE A 140 8.87 21.97 26.42
N SER A 141 9.35 20.74 26.48
CA SER A 141 9.47 20.01 27.76
C SER A 141 10.52 20.59 28.70
N ARG A 142 11.50 21.36 28.21
CA ARG A 142 12.48 22.09 29.01
C ARG A 142 11.98 23.40 29.60
N LEU A 143 10.90 23.96 29.06
CA LEU A 143 10.37 25.26 29.49
C LEU A 143 9.26 25.13 30.56
N PHE A 144 8.66 23.94 30.69
CA PHE A 144 7.51 23.70 31.59
C PHE A 144 7.66 22.44 32.46
N GLY A 145 8.89 21.91 32.59
CA GLY A 145 9.25 20.78 33.46
C GLY A 145 9.95 21.25 34.72
#